data_af0df27d380d86f9b4ffd3c87c757103
#
_entry.id   af0df27d380d86f9b4ffd3c87c757103
#
_cell.length_a   1.000
_cell.length_b   1.000
_cell.length_c   1.000
_cell.angle_alpha   90.00
_cell.angle_beta   90.00
_cell.angle_gamma   90.00
#
_symmetry.space_group_name_H-M   'P 1'
#
loop_
_entity.id
_entity.type
_entity.pdbx_description
1 polymer ?
#
loop_
_entity_poly.entity_id
_entity_poly.type
_entity_poly.pdbx_seq_one_letter_code
_entity_poly.pdbx_strand_id
1 'polypeptide(L)'
;FKQKTAYEIGVRLVGSEMCIRDRKVAAGRAADEVSLEETMVLVFCAEALQNIQNRLRARPQSLGLDDADLARLATPEVNHFCQSQLDARHLGALGEKAIALQGATGAYLLRDDTTMMQDQFRKLATSVVMPLAERIHREDLLIPKEILGPLTEMGCFGLSIPERYGGIQSDDHEDNMGMIVVTEELSRGSLGGAGSLITRPEILSRALLKSGTEEQRQKWLPRVAAGDPLCAIAVTEPDTGSDVAAVRLKASKCEGGWMLDGVKTWCTMAGKAGVLLVLARTNPDRSLGHRGLSMFLVEKDSYEGHDFEYRQPQGGVLSGRAIATIGYRGMHSYEVFFDHVFVPDDNLVGGPAGEGPGFYC
;
A
#
# COMPACT_ATOMS: atom_id res chain seq x y z
N PHE A 1 -6.28 -21.46 9.48
CA PHE A 1 -6.66 -20.28 10.27
C PHE A 1 -7.41 -20.78 11.50
N LYS A 2 -6.77 -20.76 12.71
CA LYS A 2 -7.49 -20.93 13.96
C LYS A 2 -8.35 -19.69 14.16
N GLN A 3 -9.66 -19.85 14.17
CA GLN A 3 -10.60 -18.79 14.52
C GLN A 3 -10.24 -18.26 15.90
N LYS A 4 -9.80 -17.00 15.96
CA LYS A 4 -9.66 -16.30 17.23
C LYS A 4 -11.05 -15.96 17.71
N THR A 5 -11.36 -16.29 18.94
CA THR A 5 -12.67 -15.98 19.54
C THR A 5 -12.87 -14.46 19.59
N ALA A 6 -14.12 -14.00 19.54
CA ALA A 6 -14.46 -12.58 19.68
C ALA A 6 -13.90 -11.99 20.99
N TYR A 7 -13.73 -12.81 22.04
CA TYR A 7 -13.06 -12.45 23.28
C TYR A 7 -11.58 -12.10 23.05
N GLU A 8 -10.84 -12.90 22.28
CA GLU A 8 -9.43 -12.61 21.96
C GLU A 8 -9.28 -11.38 21.07
N ILE A 9 -10.26 -11.11 20.20
CA ILE A 9 -10.34 -9.89 19.41
C ILE A 9 -10.61 -8.68 20.31
N GLY A 10 -11.58 -8.79 21.24
CA GLY A 10 -11.92 -7.74 22.19
C GLY A 10 -10.76 -7.41 23.12
N VAL A 11 -10.11 -8.43 23.72
CA VAL A 11 -8.93 -8.25 24.59
C VAL A 11 -7.75 -7.62 23.85
N ARG A 12 -7.55 -7.95 22.57
CA ARG A 12 -6.48 -7.32 21.75
C ARG A 12 -6.80 -5.88 21.36
N LEU A 13 -8.07 -5.56 21.11
CA LEU A 13 -8.50 -4.19 20.86
C LEU A 13 -8.28 -3.34 22.12
N VAL A 14 -8.72 -3.81 23.28
CA VAL A 14 -8.49 -3.15 24.58
C VAL A 14 -6.99 -3.03 24.90
N GLY A 15 -6.20 -4.06 24.60
CA GLY A 15 -4.73 -4.01 24.74
C GLY A 15 -4.08 -2.99 23.82
N SER A 16 -4.61 -2.81 22.61
CA SER A 16 -4.14 -1.80 21.66
C SER A 16 -4.45 -0.38 22.14
N GLU A 17 -5.59 -0.16 22.79
CA GLU A 17 -5.97 1.13 23.39
C GLU A 17 -5.03 1.52 24.53
N MET A 18 -4.74 0.60 25.44
CA MET A 18 -3.78 0.86 26.52
C MET A 18 -2.41 1.23 25.95
N CYS A 19 -1.96 0.55 24.90
CA CYS A 19 -0.70 0.90 24.23
C CYS A 19 -0.72 2.27 23.55
N ILE A 20 -1.85 2.67 22.95
CA ILE A 20 -2.01 4.00 22.34
C ILE A 20 -2.02 5.07 23.44
N ARG A 21 -2.78 4.85 24.51
CA ARG A 21 -2.83 5.73 25.67
C ARG A 21 -1.46 5.93 26.29
N ASP A 22 -0.78 4.82 26.63
CA ASP A 22 0.53 4.87 27.30
C ASP A 22 1.57 5.58 26.46
N ARG A 23 1.57 5.38 25.15
CA ARG A 23 2.47 6.10 24.23
C ARG A 23 2.17 7.60 24.17
N LYS A 24 0.88 7.98 24.14
CA LYS A 24 0.48 9.39 24.08
C LYS A 24 0.74 10.12 25.39
N VAL A 25 0.49 9.47 26.52
CA VAL A 25 0.82 10.00 27.86
C VAL A 25 2.34 10.11 28.04
N ALA A 26 3.11 9.12 27.61
CA ALA A 26 4.58 9.16 27.62
C ALA A 26 5.15 10.28 26.73
N ALA A 27 4.43 10.68 25.69
CA ALA A 27 4.80 11.81 24.83
C ALA A 27 4.34 13.19 25.32
N GLY A 28 3.84 13.29 26.58
CA GLY A 28 3.51 14.56 27.23
C GLY A 28 2.21 15.21 26.78
N ARG A 29 1.30 14.47 26.14
CA ARG A 29 -0.02 14.99 25.77
C ARG A 29 -0.94 15.09 27.00
N ALA A 30 -1.78 16.13 27.00
CA ALA A 30 -2.79 16.31 28.05
C ALA A 30 -3.77 15.13 28.08
N ALA A 31 -4.14 14.68 29.28
CA ALA A 31 -5.04 13.55 29.48
C ALA A 31 -6.40 13.73 28.78
N ASP A 32 -6.83 14.98 28.58
CA ASP A 32 -8.10 15.31 27.93
C ASP A 32 -8.09 15.05 26.41
N GLU A 33 -6.94 15.20 25.74
CA GLU A 33 -6.79 14.89 24.31
C GLU A 33 -6.80 13.38 24.03
N VAL A 34 -6.27 12.60 24.99
CA VAL A 34 -6.25 11.13 24.91
C VAL A 34 -7.65 10.57 25.14
N SER A 35 -8.46 11.19 26.01
CA SER A 35 -9.78 10.71 26.38
C SER A 35 -10.79 10.69 25.22
N LEU A 36 -10.66 11.59 24.25
CA LEU A 36 -11.55 11.61 23.08
C LEU A 36 -11.30 10.41 22.18
N GLU A 37 -10.04 10.13 21.85
CA GLU A 37 -9.67 9.02 20.98
C GLU A 37 -9.97 7.66 21.62
N GLU A 38 -9.72 7.51 22.93
CA GLU A 38 -10.15 6.33 23.70
C GLU A 38 -11.66 6.11 23.57
N THR A 39 -12.44 7.17 23.77
CA THR A 39 -13.90 7.09 23.66
C THR A 39 -14.34 6.69 22.26
N MET A 40 -13.72 7.27 21.21
CA MET A 40 -14.02 6.92 19.81
C MET A 40 -13.72 5.45 19.53
N VAL A 41 -12.62 4.91 20.03
CA VAL A 41 -12.27 3.49 19.84
C VAL A 41 -13.24 2.58 20.57
N LEU A 42 -13.66 2.93 21.79
CA LEU A 42 -14.67 2.17 22.55
C LEU A 42 -16.03 2.15 21.83
N VAL A 43 -16.47 3.28 21.30
CA VAL A 43 -17.69 3.37 20.48
C VAL A 43 -17.56 2.50 19.23
N PHE A 44 -16.45 2.58 18.51
CA PHE A 44 -16.19 1.74 17.33
C PHE A 44 -16.23 0.24 17.66
N CYS A 45 -15.60 -0.17 18.78
CA CYS A 45 -15.65 -1.55 19.25
C CYS A 45 -17.07 -2.00 19.58
N ALA A 46 -17.86 -1.13 20.22
CA ALA A 46 -19.26 -1.42 20.57
C ALA A 46 -20.12 -1.56 19.30
N GLU A 47 -19.97 -0.69 18.32
CA GLU A 47 -20.65 -0.80 17.02
C GLU A 47 -20.27 -2.09 16.29
N ALA A 48 -18.99 -2.43 16.23
CA ALA A 48 -18.51 -3.65 15.61
C ALA A 48 -19.09 -4.90 16.27
N LEU A 49 -19.08 -4.96 17.59
CA LEU A 49 -19.68 -6.07 18.36
C LEU A 49 -21.19 -6.17 18.12
N GLN A 50 -21.91 -5.05 18.14
CA GLN A 50 -23.34 -5.03 17.89
C GLN A 50 -23.67 -5.48 16.45
N ASN A 51 -22.90 -5.05 15.49
CA ASN A 51 -23.05 -5.48 14.09
C ASN A 51 -22.80 -6.99 13.94
N ILE A 52 -21.78 -7.54 14.61
CA ILE A 52 -21.51 -8.99 14.63
C ILE A 52 -22.69 -9.72 15.26
N GLN A 53 -23.15 -9.29 16.45
CA GLN A 53 -24.30 -9.90 17.12
C GLN A 53 -25.56 -9.90 16.23
N ASN A 54 -25.85 -8.79 15.54
CA ASN A 54 -27.01 -8.67 14.67
C ASN A 54 -26.92 -9.61 13.46
N ARG A 55 -25.74 -9.72 12.84
CA ARG A 55 -25.50 -10.65 11.70
C ARG A 55 -25.62 -12.10 12.15
N LEU A 56 -25.11 -12.44 13.30
CA LEU A 56 -25.16 -13.80 13.86
C LEU A 56 -26.60 -14.22 14.20
N ARG A 57 -27.41 -13.32 14.79
CA ARG A 57 -28.83 -13.58 15.04
C ARG A 57 -29.61 -13.78 13.74
N ALA A 58 -29.25 -13.06 12.69
CA ALA A 58 -29.93 -13.16 11.38
C ALA A 58 -29.55 -14.42 10.60
N ARG A 59 -28.29 -14.83 10.63
CA ARG A 59 -27.76 -15.96 9.84
C ARG A 59 -26.59 -16.67 10.51
N PRO A 60 -26.78 -17.37 11.63
CA PRO A 60 -25.69 -18.00 12.36
C PRO A 60 -24.92 -19.03 11.53
N GLN A 61 -25.62 -19.84 10.74
CA GLN A 61 -25.04 -20.89 9.92
C GLN A 61 -24.16 -20.37 8.77
N SER A 62 -24.42 -19.15 8.25
CA SER A 62 -23.63 -18.59 7.15
C SER A 62 -22.21 -18.18 7.55
N LEU A 63 -21.96 -18.06 8.84
CA LEU A 63 -20.66 -17.66 9.41
C LEU A 63 -19.91 -18.85 10.06
N GLY A 64 -20.49 -20.06 9.98
CA GLY A 64 -19.91 -21.27 10.59
C GLY A 64 -19.82 -21.20 12.12
N LEU A 65 -20.72 -20.44 12.74
CA LEU A 65 -20.76 -20.22 14.19
C LEU A 65 -21.99 -20.97 14.78
N ASP A 66 -21.87 -21.44 16.00
CA ASP A 66 -22.91 -22.13 16.73
C ASP A 66 -23.54 -21.26 17.84
N ASP A 67 -24.55 -21.82 18.52
CA ASP A 67 -25.24 -21.14 19.62
C ASP A 67 -24.31 -20.84 20.81
N ALA A 68 -23.26 -21.61 21.01
CA ALA A 68 -22.28 -21.37 22.06
C ALA A 68 -21.40 -20.14 21.73
N ASP A 69 -21.06 -19.95 20.47
CA ASP A 69 -20.36 -18.74 20.01
C ASP A 69 -21.24 -17.50 20.16
N LEU A 70 -22.52 -17.61 19.85
CA LEU A 70 -23.52 -16.56 20.07
C LEU A 70 -23.63 -16.20 21.55
N ALA A 71 -23.69 -17.18 22.43
CA ALA A 71 -23.78 -16.97 23.87
C ALA A 71 -22.55 -16.22 24.42
N ARG A 72 -21.34 -16.51 23.91
CA ARG A 72 -20.10 -15.80 24.28
C ARG A 72 -20.08 -14.34 23.83
N LEU A 73 -20.70 -14.05 22.68
CA LEU A 73 -20.76 -12.69 22.14
C LEU A 73 -21.90 -11.85 22.75
N ALA A 74 -22.84 -12.47 23.42
CA ALA A 74 -24.02 -11.83 23.97
C ALA A 74 -24.12 -11.98 25.50
N THR A 75 -22.96 -12.03 26.18
CA THR A 75 -22.97 -12.03 27.67
C THR A 75 -23.56 -10.72 28.23
N PRO A 76 -24.06 -10.71 29.44
CA PRO A 76 -24.56 -9.48 30.09
C PRO A 76 -23.54 -8.34 30.05
N GLU A 77 -22.25 -8.64 30.23
CA GLU A 77 -21.16 -7.68 30.24
C GLU A 77 -20.94 -7.06 28.84
N VAL A 78 -20.93 -7.90 27.81
CA VAL A 78 -20.78 -7.44 26.39
C VAL A 78 -21.99 -6.58 26.01
N ASN A 79 -23.19 -7.01 26.37
CA ASN A 79 -24.40 -6.23 26.07
C ASN A 79 -24.41 -4.90 26.83
N HIS A 80 -24.02 -4.90 28.11
CA HIS A 80 -23.90 -3.67 28.91
C HIS A 80 -22.86 -2.72 28.28
N PHE A 81 -21.69 -3.24 27.90
CA PHE A 81 -20.66 -2.46 27.20
C PHE A 81 -21.22 -1.81 25.94
N CYS A 82 -21.84 -2.58 25.05
CA CYS A 82 -22.43 -2.03 23.84
C CYS A 82 -23.48 -0.96 24.13
N GLN A 83 -24.38 -1.21 25.09
CA GLN A 83 -25.41 -0.25 25.48
C GLN A 83 -24.84 1.04 26.06
N SER A 84 -23.83 0.94 26.93
CA SER A 84 -23.21 2.11 27.54
C SER A 84 -22.45 2.98 26.55
N GLN A 85 -21.72 2.36 25.63
CA GLN A 85 -20.93 3.09 24.62
C GLN A 85 -21.80 3.69 23.50
N LEU A 86 -22.93 3.05 23.16
CA LEU A 86 -23.85 3.49 22.11
C LEU A 86 -25.07 4.26 22.65
N ASP A 87 -25.07 4.63 23.92
CA ASP A 87 -26.11 5.51 24.51
C ASP A 87 -26.11 6.88 23.81
N ALA A 88 -27.29 7.39 23.51
CA ALA A 88 -27.45 8.64 22.76
C ALA A 88 -26.80 9.85 23.46
N ARG A 89 -26.80 9.88 24.81
CA ARG A 89 -26.15 10.97 25.56
C ARG A 89 -24.64 10.85 25.48
N HIS A 90 -24.11 9.61 25.55
CA HIS A 90 -22.67 9.37 25.40
C HIS A 90 -22.18 9.77 24.00
N LEU A 91 -22.89 9.36 22.95
CA LEU A 91 -22.59 9.75 21.57
C LEU A 91 -22.74 11.26 21.33
N GLY A 92 -23.75 11.90 21.95
CA GLY A 92 -23.94 13.35 21.90
C GLY A 92 -22.76 14.10 22.52
N ALA A 93 -22.32 13.70 23.70
CA ALA A 93 -21.17 14.31 24.38
C ALA A 93 -19.86 14.11 23.60
N LEU A 94 -19.67 12.95 22.97
CA LEU A 94 -18.55 12.67 22.09
C LEU A 94 -18.58 13.60 20.85
N GLY A 95 -19.76 13.76 20.25
CA GLY A 95 -19.99 14.66 19.11
C GLY A 95 -19.69 16.12 19.44
N GLU A 96 -20.13 16.60 20.60
CA GLU A 96 -19.83 17.96 21.08
C GLU A 96 -18.32 18.20 21.23
N LYS A 97 -17.59 17.22 21.81
CA LYS A 97 -16.12 17.29 21.90
C LYS A 97 -15.45 17.32 20.52
N ALA A 98 -15.90 16.46 19.60
CA ALA A 98 -15.36 16.42 18.25
C ALA A 98 -15.58 17.74 17.49
N ILE A 99 -16.75 18.37 17.68
CA ILE A 99 -17.07 19.68 17.09
C ILE A 99 -16.18 20.77 17.70
N ALA A 100 -16.01 20.79 19.03
CA ALA A 100 -15.16 21.75 19.71
C ALA A 100 -13.70 21.70 19.24
N LEU A 101 -13.22 20.52 18.87
CA LEU A 101 -11.90 20.30 18.28
C LEU A 101 -11.87 20.50 16.75
N GLN A 102 -12.96 20.98 16.16
CA GLN A 102 -13.08 21.19 14.70
C GLN A 102 -12.75 19.94 13.87
N GLY A 103 -13.05 18.76 14.40
CA GLY A 103 -12.73 17.48 13.78
C GLY A 103 -11.25 17.10 13.87
N ALA A 104 -10.42 17.82 14.60
CA ALA A 104 -9.02 17.51 14.84
C ALA A 104 -8.89 16.30 15.82
N THR A 105 -9.45 15.17 15.41
CA THR A 105 -9.35 13.89 16.12
C THR A 105 -8.27 13.05 15.45
N GLY A 106 -7.58 12.22 16.23
CA GLY A 106 -6.52 11.35 15.69
C GLY A 106 -5.23 12.09 15.35
N ALA A 107 -4.96 13.23 16.02
CA ALA A 107 -3.70 13.93 15.83
C ALA A 107 -2.52 12.98 16.07
N TYR A 108 -1.71 12.79 15.05
CA TYR A 108 -0.48 12.02 15.14
C TYR A 108 0.49 12.70 16.11
N LEU A 109 1.27 11.89 16.83
CA LEU A 109 2.44 12.40 17.54
C LEU A 109 3.56 12.62 16.52
N LEU A 110 3.46 13.71 15.79
CA LEU A 110 4.46 14.06 14.79
C LEU A 110 5.61 14.81 15.44
N ARG A 111 6.82 14.49 15.01
CA ARG A 111 8.00 15.32 15.26
C ARG A 111 7.89 16.61 14.43
N ASP A 112 8.65 17.61 14.80
CA ASP A 112 8.64 18.92 14.10
C ASP A 112 8.94 18.78 12.59
N ASP A 113 9.92 17.93 12.23
CA ASP A 113 10.28 17.63 10.85
C ASP A 113 9.12 17.01 10.05
N THR A 114 8.41 16.05 10.66
CA THR A 114 7.27 15.39 10.05
C THR A 114 6.05 16.31 9.97
N THR A 115 5.87 17.20 10.95
CA THR A 115 4.82 18.26 10.91
C THR A 115 5.08 19.23 9.77
N MET A 116 6.33 19.68 9.60
CA MET A 116 6.72 20.52 8.48
C MET A 116 6.46 19.84 7.13
N MET A 117 6.80 18.56 7.02
CA MET A 117 6.52 17.74 5.84
C MET A 117 5.02 17.68 5.56
N GLN A 118 4.19 17.39 6.56
CA GLN A 118 2.73 17.39 6.44
C GLN A 118 2.20 18.71 5.88
N ASP A 119 2.64 19.85 6.44
CA ASP A 119 2.20 21.18 6.01
C ASP A 119 2.60 21.49 4.57
N GLN A 120 3.79 21.09 4.14
CA GLN A 120 4.25 21.30 2.77
C GLN A 120 3.42 20.48 1.78
N PHE A 121 3.19 19.19 2.06
CA PHE A 121 2.38 18.34 1.18
C PHE A 121 0.89 18.71 1.21
N ARG A 122 0.38 19.21 2.34
CA ARG A 122 -0.96 19.81 2.43
C ARG A 122 -1.12 21.02 1.51
N LYS A 123 -0.14 21.91 1.49
CA LYS A 123 -0.12 23.08 0.58
C LYS A 123 -0.10 22.63 -0.87
N LEU A 124 0.77 21.69 -1.24
CA LEU A 124 0.83 21.12 -2.59
C LEU A 124 -0.50 20.45 -2.97
N ALA A 125 -1.05 19.61 -2.11
CA ALA A 125 -2.33 18.95 -2.36
C ALA A 125 -3.46 19.96 -2.60
N THR A 126 -3.51 21.03 -1.82
CA THR A 126 -4.56 22.05 -1.92
C THR A 126 -4.39 22.94 -3.15
N SER A 127 -3.15 23.38 -3.46
CA SER A 127 -2.89 24.37 -4.51
C SER A 127 -2.69 23.75 -5.91
N VAL A 128 -2.28 22.48 -6.00
CA VAL A 128 -1.96 21.82 -7.28
C VAL A 128 -2.83 20.60 -7.53
N VAL A 129 -2.90 19.66 -6.58
CA VAL A 129 -3.57 18.37 -6.82
C VAL A 129 -5.10 18.54 -6.90
N MET A 130 -5.71 19.18 -5.89
CA MET A 130 -7.17 19.37 -5.84
C MET A 130 -7.75 20.10 -7.07
N PRO A 131 -7.17 21.19 -7.55
CA PRO A 131 -7.69 21.88 -8.74
C PRO A 131 -7.68 21.03 -10.01
N LEU A 132 -6.79 20.04 -10.10
CA LEU A 132 -6.66 19.16 -11.26
C LEU A 132 -7.46 17.85 -11.11
N ALA A 133 -7.89 17.51 -9.90
CA ALA A 133 -8.47 16.19 -9.59
C ALA A 133 -9.73 15.89 -10.40
N GLU A 134 -10.66 16.87 -10.49
CA GLU A 134 -11.90 16.70 -11.25
C GLU A 134 -11.64 16.50 -12.74
N ARG A 135 -10.76 17.31 -13.31
CA ARG A 135 -10.39 17.23 -14.72
C ARG A 135 -9.72 15.90 -15.05
N ILE A 136 -8.75 15.46 -14.24
CA ILE A 136 -8.09 14.15 -14.38
C ILE A 136 -9.14 13.03 -14.40
N HIS A 137 -10.11 13.09 -13.48
CA HIS A 137 -11.16 12.08 -13.39
C HIS A 137 -12.12 12.12 -14.58
N ARG A 138 -12.64 13.28 -14.96
CA ARG A 138 -13.63 13.41 -16.02
C ARG A 138 -13.09 13.12 -17.41
N GLU A 139 -11.89 13.60 -17.69
CA GLU A 139 -11.25 13.45 -19.00
C GLU A 139 -10.39 12.18 -19.10
N ASP A 140 -10.36 11.35 -18.05
CA ASP A 140 -9.59 10.09 -17.98
C ASP A 140 -8.10 10.28 -18.27
N LEU A 141 -7.52 11.36 -17.74
CA LEU A 141 -6.13 11.73 -18.00
C LEU A 141 -5.16 10.87 -17.17
N LEU A 142 -3.96 10.69 -17.69
CA LEU A 142 -2.81 10.26 -16.88
C LEU A 142 -2.37 11.39 -15.95
N ILE A 143 -1.56 11.05 -14.92
CA ILE A 143 -1.01 12.07 -14.01
C ILE A 143 -0.21 13.09 -14.80
N PRO A 144 -0.60 14.38 -14.75
CA PRO A 144 0.07 15.43 -15.51
C PRO A 144 1.41 15.83 -14.88
N LYS A 145 2.26 16.47 -15.70
CA LYS A 145 3.58 16.96 -15.27
C LYS A 145 3.49 18.02 -14.17
N GLU A 146 2.40 18.76 -14.12
CA GLU A 146 2.10 19.77 -13.10
C GLU A 146 2.01 19.17 -11.69
N ILE A 147 1.68 17.89 -11.57
CA ILE A 147 1.72 17.13 -10.31
C ILE A 147 3.06 16.43 -10.15
N LEU A 148 3.55 15.73 -11.18
CA LEU A 148 4.79 14.95 -11.12
C LEU A 148 6.02 15.82 -10.81
N GLY A 149 6.15 16.98 -11.46
CA GLY A 149 7.30 17.88 -11.30
C GLY A 149 7.53 18.29 -9.84
N PRO A 150 6.56 18.95 -9.18
CA PRO A 150 6.70 19.32 -7.77
C PRO A 150 6.95 18.12 -6.83
N LEU A 151 6.34 16.97 -7.07
CA LEU A 151 6.59 15.76 -6.27
C LEU A 151 8.03 15.27 -6.42
N THR A 152 8.59 15.32 -7.62
CA THR A 152 9.99 14.99 -7.88
C THR A 152 10.93 15.98 -7.18
N GLU A 153 10.67 17.28 -7.32
CA GLU A 153 11.47 18.35 -6.70
C GLU A 153 11.48 18.28 -5.17
N MET A 154 10.37 17.83 -4.57
CA MET A 154 10.25 17.62 -3.12
C MET A 154 10.84 16.28 -2.64
N GLY A 155 11.44 15.47 -3.50
CA GLY A 155 12.03 14.18 -3.15
C GLY A 155 11.02 13.10 -2.76
N CYS A 156 9.77 13.23 -3.20
CA CYS A 156 8.65 12.40 -2.79
C CYS A 156 8.87 10.91 -3.06
N PHE A 157 9.60 10.56 -4.12
CA PHE A 157 9.90 9.17 -4.49
C PHE A 157 11.02 8.54 -3.64
N GLY A 158 11.78 9.35 -2.91
CA GLY A 158 12.86 8.93 -2.03
C GLY A 158 12.48 8.75 -0.56
N LEU A 159 11.19 8.86 -0.19
CA LEU A 159 10.72 8.81 1.20
C LEU A 159 11.11 7.52 1.96
N SER A 160 11.23 6.40 1.28
CA SER A 160 11.60 5.10 1.85
C SER A 160 13.00 4.65 1.45
N ILE A 161 13.79 5.55 0.86
CA ILE A 161 15.16 5.27 0.40
C ILE A 161 16.14 5.97 1.34
N PRO A 162 17.14 5.24 1.90
CA PRO A 162 18.16 5.83 2.76
C PRO A 162 18.96 6.94 2.07
N GLU A 163 19.43 7.90 2.86
CA GLU A 163 20.24 9.05 2.37
C GLU A 163 21.48 8.61 1.59
N ARG A 164 22.16 7.53 2.02
CA ARG A 164 23.32 6.96 1.32
C ARG A 164 23.04 6.49 -0.11
N TYR A 165 21.76 6.30 -0.46
CA TYR A 165 21.30 5.97 -1.80
C TYR A 165 20.52 7.12 -2.47
N GLY A 166 20.66 8.34 -1.96
CA GLY A 166 20.03 9.53 -2.55
C GLY A 166 18.56 9.74 -2.20
N GLY A 167 18.03 9.02 -1.22
CA GLY A 167 16.70 9.25 -0.66
C GLY A 167 16.71 10.27 0.47
N ILE A 168 15.62 10.33 1.23
CA ILE A 168 15.45 11.24 2.38
C ILE A 168 15.19 10.50 3.70
N GLN A 169 15.15 9.16 3.68
CA GLN A 169 15.04 8.35 4.89
C GLN A 169 16.40 8.31 5.60
N SER A 170 16.40 8.48 6.94
CA SER A 170 17.61 8.32 7.74
C SER A 170 18.29 6.98 7.47
N ASP A 171 19.64 6.98 7.45
CA ASP A 171 20.43 5.76 7.32
C ASP A 171 20.39 4.89 8.59
N ASP A 172 20.08 5.49 9.75
CA ASP A 172 20.16 4.83 11.05
C ASP A 172 18.88 4.08 11.45
N HIS A 173 17.74 4.50 10.91
CA HIS A 173 16.43 3.90 11.26
C HIS A 173 15.39 4.08 10.16
N GLU A 174 14.53 3.08 10.02
CA GLU A 174 13.34 3.20 9.15
C GLU A 174 12.31 4.13 9.80
N ASP A 175 11.82 5.11 9.04
CA ASP A 175 10.73 5.99 9.45
C ASP A 175 9.58 5.91 8.44
N ASN A 176 8.50 5.26 8.84
CA ASN A 176 7.30 5.15 8.03
C ASN A 176 6.35 6.36 8.19
N MET A 177 6.59 7.24 9.17
CA MET A 177 5.68 8.35 9.45
C MET A 177 5.68 9.37 8.30
N GLY A 178 6.83 9.64 7.70
CA GLY A 178 6.94 10.47 6.50
C GLY A 178 6.06 9.95 5.37
N MET A 179 6.13 8.65 5.07
CA MET A 179 5.25 8.01 4.07
C MET A 179 3.76 8.17 4.40
N ILE A 180 3.38 8.00 5.67
CA ILE A 180 1.98 8.08 6.11
C ILE A 180 1.44 9.49 5.89
N VAL A 181 2.13 10.52 6.39
CA VAL A 181 1.63 11.90 6.31
C VAL A 181 1.60 12.42 4.87
N VAL A 182 2.59 12.05 4.05
CA VAL A 182 2.61 12.44 2.62
C VAL A 182 1.49 11.73 1.85
N THR A 183 1.30 10.43 2.07
CA THR A 183 0.19 9.67 1.45
C THR A 183 -1.16 10.25 1.84
N GLU A 184 -1.36 10.59 3.12
CA GLU A 184 -2.60 11.18 3.63
C GLU A 184 -2.89 12.51 2.94
N GLU A 185 -1.95 13.45 2.95
CA GLU A 185 -2.16 14.79 2.39
C GLU A 185 -2.36 14.77 0.87
N LEU A 186 -1.58 13.97 0.15
CA LEU A 186 -1.77 13.81 -1.29
C LEU A 186 -3.11 13.12 -1.63
N SER A 187 -3.52 12.12 -0.81
CA SER A 187 -4.80 11.43 -0.99
C SER A 187 -5.99 12.33 -0.68
N ARG A 188 -5.86 13.25 0.27
CA ARG A 188 -6.84 14.31 0.52
C ARG A 188 -7.05 15.18 -0.72
N GLY A 189 -6.01 15.43 -1.49
CA GLY A 189 -6.10 16.10 -2.79
C GLY A 189 -6.75 15.23 -3.85
N SER A 190 -6.19 14.07 -4.09
CA SER A 190 -6.69 13.03 -5.00
C SER A 190 -5.90 11.73 -4.81
N LEU A 191 -6.56 10.65 -4.42
CA LEU A 191 -5.90 9.34 -4.30
C LEU A 191 -5.33 8.88 -5.64
N GLY A 192 -6.12 8.88 -6.72
CA GLY A 192 -5.71 8.43 -8.06
C GLY A 192 -4.83 9.44 -8.80
N GLY A 193 -4.91 10.73 -8.47
CA GLY A 193 -4.11 11.78 -9.10
C GLY A 193 -2.72 11.97 -8.47
N ALA A 194 -2.54 11.59 -7.18
CA ALA A 194 -1.29 11.83 -6.47
C ALA A 194 -1.03 10.85 -5.30
N GLY A 195 -2.00 10.62 -4.43
CA GLY A 195 -1.79 9.94 -3.15
C GLY A 195 -1.21 8.53 -3.25
N SER A 196 -1.55 7.79 -4.29
CA SER A 196 -1.05 6.43 -4.50
C SER A 196 0.28 6.37 -5.24
N LEU A 197 0.81 7.49 -5.71
CA LEU A 197 2.01 7.54 -6.57
C LEU A 197 3.26 6.99 -5.87
N ILE A 198 3.44 7.34 -4.60
CA ILE A 198 4.65 7.04 -3.84
C ILE A 198 4.75 5.58 -3.37
N THR A 199 3.66 4.82 -3.41
CA THR A 199 3.67 3.41 -2.95
C THR A 199 4.47 2.48 -3.86
N ARG A 200 4.63 2.78 -5.15
CA ARG A 200 5.41 1.93 -6.08
C ARG A 200 6.91 2.07 -5.85
N PRO A 201 7.47 3.29 -5.77
CA PRO A 201 8.85 3.48 -5.34
C PRO A 201 9.15 2.82 -3.99
N GLU A 202 8.24 2.93 -3.01
CA GLU A 202 8.40 2.28 -1.72
C GLU A 202 8.55 0.77 -1.84
N ILE A 203 7.62 0.09 -2.53
CA ILE A 203 7.64 -1.36 -2.67
C ILE A 203 8.91 -1.83 -3.38
N LEU A 204 9.29 -1.18 -4.49
CA LEU A 204 10.50 -1.52 -5.23
C LEU A 204 11.76 -1.29 -4.40
N SER A 205 11.85 -0.16 -3.70
CA SER A 205 12.99 0.17 -2.85
C SER A 205 13.15 -0.80 -1.70
N ARG A 206 12.06 -1.18 -1.02
CA ARG A 206 12.09 -2.18 0.05
C ARG A 206 12.53 -3.54 -0.44
N ALA A 207 12.08 -3.97 -1.63
CA ALA A 207 12.53 -5.22 -2.23
C ALA A 207 14.05 -5.20 -2.48
N LEU A 208 14.58 -4.10 -3.02
CA LEU A 208 16.01 -3.94 -3.25
C LEU A 208 16.81 -3.83 -1.95
N LEU A 209 16.35 -3.04 -0.98
CA LEU A 209 17.03 -2.88 0.31
C LEU A 209 17.11 -4.19 1.08
N LYS A 210 16.06 -5.02 1.00
CA LYS A 210 16.01 -6.30 1.70
C LYS A 210 16.79 -7.39 0.99
N SER A 211 16.67 -7.51 -0.32
CA SER A 211 17.14 -8.68 -1.08
C SER A 211 18.01 -8.36 -2.28
N GLY A 212 18.10 -7.10 -2.72
CA GLY A 212 18.96 -6.70 -3.83
C GLY A 212 20.43 -6.87 -3.52
N THR A 213 21.29 -7.06 -4.55
CA THR A 213 22.73 -6.96 -4.40
C THR A 213 23.15 -5.50 -4.19
N GLU A 214 24.36 -5.26 -3.72
CA GLU A 214 24.85 -3.89 -3.53
C GLU A 214 24.91 -3.13 -4.87
N GLU A 215 25.30 -3.80 -5.95
CA GLU A 215 25.34 -3.24 -7.29
C GLU A 215 23.93 -2.83 -7.75
N GLN A 216 22.91 -3.65 -7.46
CA GLN A 216 21.53 -3.33 -7.75
C GLN A 216 21.03 -2.13 -6.95
N ARG A 217 21.36 -2.05 -5.65
CA ARG A 217 21.03 -0.90 -4.79
C ARG A 217 21.66 0.38 -5.29
N GLN A 218 22.95 0.36 -5.61
CA GLN A 218 23.69 1.51 -6.14
C GLN A 218 23.18 1.95 -7.51
N LYS A 219 22.76 1.02 -8.37
CA LYS A 219 22.22 1.32 -9.69
C LYS A 219 20.82 1.92 -9.62
N TRP A 220 19.96 1.34 -8.79
CA TRP A 220 18.52 1.57 -8.90
C TRP A 220 17.97 2.56 -7.88
N LEU A 221 18.40 2.51 -6.61
CA LEU A 221 17.80 3.32 -5.57
C LEU A 221 17.94 4.83 -5.82
N PRO A 222 19.09 5.36 -6.26
CA PRO A 222 19.20 6.79 -6.59
C PRO A 222 18.28 7.22 -7.73
N ARG A 223 18.12 6.37 -8.74
CA ARG A 223 17.24 6.64 -9.89
C ARG A 223 15.76 6.63 -9.48
N VAL A 224 15.38 5.66 -8.65
CA VAL A 224 14.02 5.57 -8.11
C VAL A 224 13.71 6.78 -7.22
N ALA A 225 14.65 7.20 -6.36
CA ALA A 225 14.52 8.39 -5.53
C ALA A 225 14.31 9.67 -6.35
N ALA A 226 14.99 9.77 -7.49
CA ALA A 226 14.83 10.86 -8.45
C ALA A 226 13.53 10.77 -9.28
N GLY A 227 12.78 9.67 -9.19
CA GLY A 227 11.60 9.44 -10.03
C GLY A 227 11.92 9.21 -11.51
N ASP A 228 13.15 8.87 -11.86
CA ASP A 228 13.63 8.62 -13.21
C ASP A 228 14.47 7.31 -13.28
N PRO A 229 13.83 6.21 -13.66
CA PRO A 229 12.45 6.08 -14.13
C PRO A 229 11.41 6.00 -13.02
N LEU A 230 10.17 6.35 -13.33
CA LEU A 230 9.02 5.92 -12.55
C LEU A 230 8.91 4.40 -12.58
N CYS A 231 8.37 3.81 -11.52
CA CYS A 231 8.29 2.37 -11.40
C CYS A 231 6.85 1.85 -11.26
N ALA A 232 6.64 0.60 -11.65
CA ALA A 232 5.40 -0.14 -11.45
C ALA A 232 5.66 -1.51 -10.82
N ILE A 233 4.62 -2.11 -10.25
CA ILE A 233 4.67 -3.41 -9.59
C ILE A 233 3.75 -4.38 -10.34
N ALA A 234 4.27 -5.54 -10.73
CA ALA A 234 3.59 -6.55 -11.52
C ALA A 234 3.62 -7.92 -10.80
N VAL A 235 2.67 -8.12 -9.88
CA VAL A 235 2.54 -9.34 -9.06
C VAL A 235 1.29 -10.11 -9.43
N THR A 236 0.12 -9.46 -9.40
CA THR A 236 -1.20 -10.05 -9.58
C THR A 236 -1.41 -10.56 -11.01
N GLU A 237 -2.09 -11.69 -11.14
CA GLU A 237 -2.51 -12.27 -12.42
C GLU A 237 -4.04 -12.34 -12.50
N PRO A 238 -4.65 -12.52 -13.68
CA PRO A 238 -6.10 -12.58 -13.81
C PRO A 238 -6.76 -13.61 -12.90
N ASP A 239 -6.12 -14.77 -12.68
CA ASP A 239 -6.66 -15.86 -11.86
C ASP A 239 -6.14 -15.86 -10.41
N THR A 240 -5.13 -15.06 -10.08
CA THR A 240 -4.44 -15.09 -8.78
C THR A 240 -4.10 -13.70 -8.25
N GLY A 241 -4.69 -13.34 -7.11
CA GLY A 241 -4.40 -12.11 -6.38
C GLY A 241 -3.91 -12.41 -4.96
N SER A 242 -4.83 -12.78 -4.06
CA SER A 242 -4.47 -13.10 -2.66
C SER A 242 -3.62 -14.35 -2.51
N ASP A 243 -3.78 -15.34 -3.38
CA ASP A 243 -2.92 -16.52 -3.44
C ASP A 243 -1.72 -16.28 -4.37
N VAL A 244 -0.81 -15.41 -3.94
CA VAL A 244 0.38 -15.03 -4.72
C VAL A 244 1.29 -16.24 -4.99
N ALA A 245 1.26 -17.27 -4.14
CA ALA A 245 2.04 -18.49 -4.35
C ALA A 245 1.62 -19.26 -5.60
N ALA A 246 0.41 -19.02 -6.12
CA ALA A 246 -0.13 -19.68 -7.31
C ALA A 246 0.14 -18.95 -8.63
N VAL A 247 0.88 -17.84 -8.63
CA VAL A 247 1.21 -17.09 -9.88
C VAL A 247 1.91 -18.00 -10.90
N ARG A 248 1.64 -17.72 -12.19
CA ARG A 248 1.98 -18.59 -13.31
C ARG A 248 2.88 -17.93 -14.34
N LEU A 249 3.02 -16.61 -14.34
CA LEU A 249 3.93 -15.94 -15.28
C LEU A 249 5.28 -16.63 -15.22
N LYS A 250 5.70 -17.19 -16.34
CA LYS A 250 6.86 -18.07 -16.42
C LYS A 250 8.12 -17.26 -16.64
N ALA A 251 9.18 -17.61 -15.93
CA ALA A 251 10.54 -17.16 -16.22
C ALA A 251 11.41 -18.38 -16.54
N SER A 252 11.85 -18.49 -17.79
CA SER A 252 12.69 -19.58 -18.27
C SER A 252 14.12 -19.12 -18.39
N LYS A 253 15.08 -19.84 -17.81
CA LYS A 253 16.51 -19.55 -17.95
C LYS A 253 16.95 -19.68 -19.41
N CYS A 254 17.71 -18.71 -19.89
CA CYS A 254 18.34 -18.72 -21.21
C CYS A 254 19.76 -18.15 -21.11
N GLU A 255 20.47 -18.06 -22.23
CA GLU A 255 21.82 -17.49 -22.25
C GLU A 255 21.81 -16.03 -21.83
N GLY A 256 22.57 -15.68 -20.79
CA GLY A 256 22.72 -14.33 -20.26
C GLY A 256 21.53 -13.76 -19.50
N GLY A 257 20.47 -14.57 -19.27
CA GLY A 257 19.30 -14.06 -18.57
C GLY A 257 18.12 -15.01 -18.52
N TRP A 258 16.93 -14.42 -18.59
CA TRP A 258 15.65 -15.08 -18.42
C TRP A 258 14.66 -14.62 -19.47
N MET A 259 13.80 -15.51 -19.91
CA MET A 259 12.71 -15.24 -20.82
C MET A 259 11.39 -15.30 -20.06
N LEU A 260 10.65 -14.18 -20.06
CA LEU A 260 9.38 -14.05 -19.35
C LEU A 260 8.21 -14.19 -20.32
N ASP A 261 7.24 -15.06 -19.96
CA ASP A 261 6.02 -15.31 -20.73
C ASP A 261 4.80 -15.37 -19.82
N GLY A 262 3.75 -14.63 -20.15
CA GLY A 262 2.48 -14.63 -19.42
C GLY A 262 1.83 -13.26 -19.29
N VAL A 263 0.92 -13.12 -18.33
CA VAL A 263 0.10 -11.92 -18.16
C VAL A 263 0.09 -11.51 -16.69
N LYS A 264 0.18 -10.20 -16.46
CA LYS A 264 -0.06 -9.57 -15.16
C LYS A 264 -1.23 -8.60 -15.27
N THR A 265 -1.95 -8.40 -14.18
CA THR A 265 -3.06 -7.45 -14.11
C THR A 265 -2.93 -6.52 -12.91
N TRP A 266 -3.67 -5.42 -12.94
CA TRP A 266 -3.62 -4.38 -11.89
C TRP A 266 -2.23 -3.77 -11.71
N CYS A 267 -1.44 -3.73 -12.78
CA CYS A 267 -0.11 -3.12 -12.79
C CYS A 267 -0.26 -1.59 -12.89
N THR A 268 -0.42 -0.95 -11.74
CA THR A 268 -0.63 0.50 -11.70
C THR A 268 0.59 1.25 -12.21
N MET A 269 0.38 2.27 -13.05
CA MET A 269 1.41 3.09 -13.69
C MET A 269 2.24 2.37 -14.77
N ALA A 270 1.94 1.13 -15.15
CA ALA A 270 2.79 0.35 -16.05
C ALA A 270 3.08 1.05 -17.40
N GLY A 271 2.15 1.84 -17.93
CA GLY A 271 2.39 2.64 -19.15
C GLY A 271 3.54 3.63 -18.97
N LYS A 272 3.43 4.49 -17.95
CA LYS A 272 4.41 5.55 -17.64
C LYS A 272 5.71 5.05 -16.99
N ALA A 273 5.68 3.90 -16.35
CA ALA A 273 6.85 3.35 -15.70
C ALA A 273 7.94 2.96 -16.71
N GLY A 274 9.20 3.28 -16.39
CA GLY A 274 10.37 2.80 -17.15
C GLY A 274 10.99 1.54 -16.56
N VAL A 275 10.54 1.10 -15.38
CA VAL A 275 10.92 -0.17 -14.77
C VAL A 275 9.73 -0.81 -14.06
N LEU A 276 9.56 -2.13 -14.23
CA LEU A 276 8.57 -2.93 -13.52
C LEU A 276 9.28 -3.91 -12.58
N LEU A 277 8.85 -3.97 -11.32
CA LEU A 277 9.21 -5.06 -10.42
C LEU A 277 8.21 -6.21 -10.66
N VAL A 278 8.68 -7.29 -11.27
CA VAL A 278 7.86 -8.40 -11.74
C VAL A 278 8.10 -9.65 -10.92
N LEU A 279 7.04 -10.23 -10.35
CA LEU A 279 7.11 -11.55 -9.72
C LEU A 279 6.80 -12.63 -10.76
N ALA A 280 7.71 -13.59 -10.94
CA ALA A 280 7.58 -14.66 -11.92
C ALA A 280 7.96 -16.02 -11.33
N ARG A 281 7.49 -17.10 -11.97
CA ARG A 281 7.81 -18.47 -11.61
C ARG A 281 9.04 -18.95 -12.35
N THR A 282 10.13 -19.11 -11.61
CA THR A 282 11.41 -19.64 -12.12
C THR A 282 11.47 -21.17 -12.01
N ASN A 283 10.78 -21.77 -11.02
CA ASN A 283 10.69 -23.21 -10.90
C ASN A 283 9.30 -23.70 -11.32
N PRO A 284 9.21 -24.63 -12.32
CA PRO A 284 7.93 -25.14 -12.81
C PRO A 284 7.19 -26.04 -11.81
N ASP A 285 7.88 -26.57 -10.80
CA ASP A 285 7.25 -27.39 -9.74
C ASP A 285 6.39 -26.50 -8.83
N ARG A 286 5.07 -26.58 -9.03
CA ARG A 286 4.10 -25.80 -8.26
C ARG A 286 3.99 -26.23 -6.81
N SER A 287 4.44 -27.42 -6.44
CA SER A 287 4.42 -27.89 -5.05
C SER A 287 5.35 -27.08 -4.15
N LEU A 288 6.33 -26.39 -4.73
CA LEU A 288 7.22 -25.46 -4.04
C LEU A 288 6.52 -24.16 -3.60
N GLY A 289 5.32 -23.87 -4.14
CA GLY A 289 4.56 -22.66 -3.81
C GLY A 289 5.40 -21.39 -4.04
N HIS A 290 5.55 -20.58 -3.00
CA HIS A 290 6.34 -19.33 -3.04
C HIS A 290 7.85 -19.56 -3.27
N ARG A 291 8.39 -20.72 -2.91
CA ARG A 291 9.82 -21.06 -3.08
C ARG A 291 10.23 -21.28 -4.53
N GLY A 292 9.29 -21.29 -5.46
CA GLY A 292 9.55 -21.35 -6.90
C GLY A 292 9.38 -20.01 -7.61
N LEU A 293 9.31 -18.90 -6.87
CA LEU A 293 9.10 -17.56 -7.40
C LEU A 293 10.34 -16.70 -7.24
N SER A 294 10.55 -15.79 -8.19
CA SER A 294 11.66 -14.82 -8.18
C SER A 294 11.18 -13.46 -8.64
N MET A 295 11.86 -12.40 -8.22
CA MET A 295 11.55 -11.04 -8.64
C MET A 295 12.56 -10.54 -9.68
N PHE A 296 12.05 -9.82 -10.67
CA PHE A 296 12.82 -9.28 -11.78
C PHE A 296 12.58 -7.77 -11.94
N LEU A 297 13.63 -7.04 -12.29
CA LEU A 297 13.55 -5.66 -12.75
C LEU A 297 13.46 -5.65 -14.27
N VAL A 298 12.28 -5.35 -14.80
CA VAL A 298 12.01 -5.34 -16.24
C VAL A 298 12.01 -3.90 -16.74
N GLU A 299 13.02 -3.55 -17.52
CA GLU A 299 13.18 -2.21 -18.09
C GLU A 299 12.38 -2.07 -19.39
N LYS A 300 11.79 -0.91 -19.62
CA LYS A 300 11.14 -0.51 -20.87
C LYS A 300 11.11 1.01 -20.99
N ASP A 301 10.77 1.51 -22.18
CA ASP A 301 10.50 2.92 -22.38
C ASP A 301 9.23 3.37 -21.64
N SER A 302 9.18 4.64 -21.25
CA SER A 302 7.98 5.29 -20.71
C SER A 302 7.04 5.66 -21.86
N TYR A 303 5.74 5.41 -21.68
CA TYR A 303 4.70 5.69 -22.67
C TYR A 303 3.63 6.62 -22.07
N GLU A 304 3.11 7.49 -22.93
CA GLU A 304 1.91 8.26 -22.65
C GLU A 304 0.69 7.57 -23.29
N GLY A 305 -0.44 7.59 -22.58
CA GLY A 305 -1.69 6.98 -23.05
C GLY A 305 -2.06 5.70 -22.34
N HIS A 306 -3.16 5.10 -22.79
CA HIS A 306 -3.80 3.96 -22.13
C HIS A 306 -3.32 2.60 -22.66
N ASP A 307 -2.59 2.59 -23.75
CA ASP A 307 -1.98 1.40 -24.32
C ASP A 307 -0.49 1.63 -24.55
N PHE A 308 0.31 0.58 -24.46
CA PHE A 308 1.73 0.62 -24.85
C PHE A 308 2.18 -0.69 -25.46
N GLU A 309 3.21 -0.61 -26.30
CA GLU A 309 3.93 -1.75 -26.85
C GLU A 309 5.42 -1.42 -26.88
N TYR A 310 6.22 -2.18 -26.17
CA TYR A 310 7.66 -2.09 -26.15
C TYR A 310 8.26 -3.35 -26.79
N ARG A 311 9.00 -3.16 -27.88
CA ARG A 311 9.70 -4.24 -28.60
C ARG A 311 11.17 -4.22 -28.24
N GLN A 312 11.64 -5.33 -27.73
CA GLN A 312 13.05 -5.50 -27.41
C GLN A 312 13.87 -5.79 -28.68
N PRO A 313 15.15 -5.36 -28.76
CA PRO A 313 16.04 -5.70 -29.87
C PRO A 313 16.17 -7.21 -30.08
N GLN A 314 16.01 -8.01 -29.06
CA GLN A 314 16.07 -9.48 -29.06
C GLN A 314 14.77 -10.15 -29.58
N GLY A 315 13.74 -9.35 -29.88
CA GLY A 315 12.48 -9.82 -30.46
C GLY A 315 11.33 -9.99 -29.45
N GLY A 316 11.57 -9.88 -28.14
CA GLY A 316 10.51 -9.93 -27.12
C GLY A 316 9.59 -8.72 -27.17
N VAL A 317 8.32 -8.90 -26.79
CA VAL A 317 7.31 -7.84 -26.76
C VAL A 317 6.69 -7.73 -25.37
N LEU A 318 6.78 -6.54 -24.77
CA LEU A 318 6.07 -6.16 -23.58
C LEU A 318 4.98 -5.17 -23.94
N SER A 319 3.73 -5.53 -23.79
CA SER A 319 2.62 -4.65 -24.10
C SER A 319 1.65 -4.52 -22.91
N GLY A 320 0.84 -3.47 -22.91
CA GLY A 320 -0.13 -3.27 -21.84
C GLY A 320 -1.29 -2.41 -22.28
N ARG A 321 -2.42 -2.62 -21.59
CA ARG A 321 -3.67 -1.90 -21.78
C ARG A 321 -4.24 -1.46 -20.45
N ALA A 322 -4.64 -0.21 -20.34
CA ALA A 322 -5.28 0.31 -19.15
C ALA A 322 -6.64 -0.36 -18.93
N ILE A 323 -6.90 -0.76 -17.69
CA ILE A 323 -8.17 -1.33 -17.24
C ILE A 323 -9.15 -0.19 -17.03
N ALA A 324 -10.30 -0.25 -17.68
CA ALA A 324 -11.37 0.72 -17.47
C ALA A 324 -11.95 0.59 -16.05
N THR A 325 -11.80 1.65 -15.26
CA THR A 325 -12.28 1.72 -13.88
C THR A 325 -13.19 2.93 -13.68
N ILE A 326 -14.16 2.82 -12.75
CA ILE A 326 -15.06 3.93 -12.41
C ILE A 326 -14.36 5.05 -11.63
N GLY A 327 -13.23 4.76 -11.00
CA GLY A 327 -12.41 5.69 -10.24
C GLY A 327 -10.93 5.38 -10.38
N TYR A 328 -10.08 6.01 -9.55
CA TYR A 328 -8.62 5.81 -9.55
C TYR A 328 -7.96 6.23 -10.87
N ARG A 329 -8.56 7.18 -11.57
CA ARG A 329 -8.02 7.78 -12.79
C ARG A 329 -6.86 8.70 -12.45
N GLY A 330 -5.93 8.84 -13.37
CA GLY A 330 -4.61 9.43 -13.15
C GLY A 330 -3.54 8.35 -13.11
N MET A 331 -3.59 7.48 -12.12
CA MET A 331 -2.63 6.37 -11.96
C MET A 331 -2.80 5.27 -13.00
N HIS A 332 -4.01 4.97 -13.40
CA HIS A 332 -4.38 3.85 -14.25
C HIS A 332 -3.69 2.53 -13.89
N SER A 333 -4.44 1.46 -13.87
CA SER A 333 -3.90 0.10 -13.73
C SER A 333 -3.98 -0.61 -15.07
N TYR A 334 -3.00 -1.44 -15.37
CA TYR A 334 -2.87 -2.08 -16.68
C TYR A 334 -2.94 -3.60 -16.55
N GLU A 335 -3.48 -4.23 -17.59
CA GLU A 335 -3.10 -5.58 -17.95
C GLU A 335 -1.79 -5.49 -18.73
N VAL A 336 -0.81 -6.31 -18.38
CA VAL A 336 0.54 -6.31 -18.98
C VAL A 336 0.87 -7.70 -19.50
N PHE A 337 1.18 -7.77 -20.78
CA PHE A 337 1.46 -9.00 -21.51
C PHE A 337 2.95 -9.13 -21.77
N PHE A 338 3.50 -10.27 -21.41
CA PHE A 338 4.90 -10.65 -21.64
C PHE A 338 4.94 -11.73 -22.70
N ASP A 339 5.49 -11.41 -23.86
CA ASP A 339 5.70 -12.34 -24.97
C ASP A 339 7.20 -12.42 -25.26
N HIS A 340 7.84 -13.50 -24.75
CA HIS A 340 9.28 -13.72 -24.85
C HIS A 340 10.12 -12.53 -24.42
N VAL A 341 9.75 -11.88 -23.30
CA VAL A 341 10.46 -10.70 -22.77
C VAL A 341 11.76 -11.14 -22.12
N PHE A 342 12.89 -10.75 -22.71
CA PHE A 342 14.21 -11.03 -22.18
C PHE A 342 14.54 -10.11 -21.00
N VAL A 343 15.08 -10.70 -19.92
CA VAL A 343 15.55 -9.99 -18.72
C VAL A 343 16.96 -10.48 -18.40
N PRO A 344 17.97 -9.59 -18.37
CA PRO A 344 19.35 -9.96 -18.02
C PRO A 344 19.47 -10.56 -16.61
N ASP A 345 20.48 -11.39 -16.40
CA ASP A 345 20.76 -11.99 -15.08
C ASP A 345 20.95 -10.95 -13.99
N ASP A 346 21.57 -9.81 -14.29
CA ASP A 346 21.80 -8.72 -13.35
C ASP A 346 20.50 -8.05 -12.87
N ASN A 347 19.40 -8.28 -13.56
CA ASN A 347 18.08 -7.76 -13.21
C ASN A 347 17.22 -8.78 -12.43
N LEU A 348 17.74 -9.97 -12.11
CA LEU A 348 17.16 -10.85 -11.10
C LEU A 348 17.48 -10.26 -9.72
N VAL A 349 16.46 -9.86 -8.96
CA VAL A 349 16.65 -9.24 -7.63
C VAL A 349 17.37 -10.21 -6.69
N GLY A 350 18.50 -9.77 -6.14
CA GLY A 350 19.37 -10.61 -5.32
C GLY A 350 20.37 -11.46 -6.11
N GLY A 351 20.41 -11.29 -7.44
CA GLY A 351 21.29 -12.08 -8.30
C GLY A 351 20.99 -13.58 -8.20
N PRO A 352 21.97 -14.48 -8.34
CA PRO A 352 21.77 -15.93 -8.28
C PRO A 352 21.12 -16.42 -6.97
N ALA A 353 21.36 -15.72 -5.85
CA ALA A 353 20.73 -16.06 -4.56
C ALA A 353 19.26 -15.68 -4.47
N GLY A 354 18.78 -14.82 -5.38
CA GLY A 354 17.38 -14.38 -5.48
C GLY A 354 16.48 -15.36 -6.26
N GLU A 355 17.04 -16.42 -6.84
CA GLU A 355 16.24 -17.45 -7.50
C GLU A 355 15.52 -18.32 -6.47
N GLY A 356 14.19 -18.35 -6.56
CA GLY A 356 13.31 -19.16 -5.71
C GLY A 356 12.73 -18.45 -4.48
N PRO A 357 13.47 -17.70 -3.64
CA PRO A 357 12.90 -17.05 -2.47
C PRO A 357 12.35 -15.64 -2.73
N GLY A 358 12.20 -15.22 -3.98
CA GLY A 358 11.84 -13.85 -4.37
C GLY A 358 10.56 -13.27 -3.77
N PHE A 359 9.70 -14.11 -3.20
CA PHE A 359 8.49 -13.64 -2.50
C PHE A 359 8.77 -13.06 -1.10
N TYR A 360 9.93 -13.33 -0.52
CA TYR A 360 10.32 -12.84 0.80
C TYR A 360 11.19 -11.56 0.77
N CYS A 361 11.19 -10.90 -0.37
CA CYS A 361 11.83 -9.59 -0.50
C CYS A 361 11.12 -8.50 0.31
#